data_f8b1c87326da0f6673651f38732ad68e
#
_entry.id   f8b1c87326da0f6673651f38732ad68e
#
_cell.length_a   1.000
_cell.length_b   1.000
_cell.length_c   1.000
_cell.angle_alpha   90.00
_cell.angle_beta   90.00
_cell.angle_gamma   90.00
#
_symmetry.space_group_name_H-M   'P 1'
#
loop_
_entity.id
_entity.type
_entity.pdbx_description
1 polymer ?
#
loop_
_entity_poly.entity_id
_entity_poly.type
_entity_poly.pdbx_seq_one_letter_code
_entity_poly.pdbx_strand_id
1 'polypeptide(L)'
;MDKYTPTYNLEKFKQSNFSITTTALMSAAEIGFDIDGICEVVSTMKRSQFYKSMTSKYNHKLWQDVYHVPFGEYLLYIKFTTEQEVSEFRLLSFKEK
;
A
#
# COMPACT_ATOMS: atom_id res chain seq x y z
N MET A 1 -14.66 -3.31 -8.86
CA MET A 1 -15.53 -3.37 -7.68
C MET A 1 -14.80 -2.74 -6.50
N ASP A 2 -15.50 -1.98 -5.71
CA ASP A 2 -14.94 -1.31 -4.53
C ASP A 2 -15.75 -1.69 -3.29
N LYS A 3 -15.06 -1.72 -2.15
CA LYS A 3 -15.72 -1.82 -0.84
C LYS A 3 -14.98 -0.92 0.15
N TYR A 4 -15.65 -0.59 1.25
CA TYR A 4 -15.13 0.38 2.22
C TYR A 4 -14.77 -0.26 3.56
N THR A 5 -14.43 -1.55 3.50
CA THR A 5 -13.83 -2.29 4.61
C THR A 5 -12.52 -2.90 4.13
N PRO A 6 -11.46 -2.94 4.96
CA PRO A 6 -10.20 -3.54 4.53
C PRO A 6 -10.34 -5.03 4.24
N THR A 7 -9.64 -5.48 3.22
CA THR A 7 -9.49 -6.91 2.94
C THR A 7 -8.42 -7.53 3.83
N TYR A 8 -7.36 -6.76 4.08
CA TYR A 8 -6.17 -7.28 4.75
C TYR A 8 -5.94 -6.62 6.10
N ASN A 9 -5.28 -7.34 6.99
CA ASN A 9 -4.88 -6.82 8.28
C ASN A 9 -3.69 -5.88 8.11
N LEU A 10 -3.86 -4.60 8.45
CA LEU A 10 -2.80 -3.60 8.28
C LEU A 10 -1.57 -3.91 9.11
N GLU A 11 -1.73 -4.36 10.36
CA GLU A 11 -0.58 -4.64 11.23
C GLU A 11 0.25 -5.80 10.71
N LYS A 12 -0.38 -6.79 10.10
CA LYS A 12 0.35 -7.88 9.45
C LYS A 12 1.17 -7.36 8.27
N PHE A 13 0.60 -6.47 7.46
CA PHE A 13 1.33 -5.84 6.37
C PHE A 13 2.53 -5.04 6.89
N LYS A 14 2.32 -4.21 7.90
CA LYS A 14 3.37 -3.38 8.48
C LYS A 14 4.54 -4.19 9.02
N GLN A 15 4.26 -5.37 9.57
CA GLN A 15 5.27 -6.26 10.18
C GLN A 15 5.90 -7.21 9.18
N SER A 16 5.39 -7.28 7.96
CA SER A 16 5.86 -8.23 6.96
C SER A 16 7.12 -7.73 6.26
N ASN A 17 7.81 -8.64 5.59
CA ASN A 17 8.86 -8.31 4.63
C ASN A 17 8.22 -8.12 3.26
N PHE A 18 7.35 -7.13 3.14
CA PHE A 18 6.64 -6.89 1.89
C PHE A 18 7.61 -6.56 0.76
N SER A 19 7.26 -7.00 -0.45
CA SER A 19 7.99 -6.59 -1.65
C SER A 19 7.45 -5.26 -2.15
N ILE A 20 8.28 -4.53 -2.90
CA ILE A 20 7.93 -3.24 -3.48
C ILE A 20 8.00 -3.41 -4.99
N THR A 21 6.91 -3.11 -5.69
CA THR A 21 6.92 -3.18 -7.16
C THR A 21 7.82 -2.09 -7.73
N THR A 22 8.33 -2.32 -8.93
CA THR A 22 9.13 -1.31 -9.63
C THR A 22 8.37 -0.01 -9.78
N THR A 23 7.07 -0.08 -10.11
CA THR A 23 6.22 1.10 -10.24
C THR A 23 6.16 1.89 -8.93
N ALA A 24 5.95 1.22 -7.81
CA ALA A 24 5.90 1.88 -6.51
C ALA A 24 7.26 2.50 -6.16
N LEU A 25 8.33 1.77 -6.41
CA LEU A 25 9.69 2.25 -6.12
C LEU A 25 10.02 3.50 -6.92
N MET A 26 9.71 3.50 -8.21
CA MET A 26 9.97 4.64 -9.09
C MET A 26 9.13 5.86 -8.72
N SER A 27 7.84 5.67 -8.46
CA SER A 27 6.97 6.78 -8.05
C SER A 27 7.41 7.39 -6.73
N ALA A 28 7.83 6.56 -5.79
CA ALA A 28 8.35 7.03 -4.50
C ALA A 28 9.63 7.84 -4.70
N ALA A 29 10.53 7.38 -5.55
CA ALA A 29 11.79 8.07 -5.83
C ALA A 29 11.55 9.46 -6.43
N GLU A 30 10.51 9.62 -7.26
CA GLU A 30 10.14 10.91 -7.87
C GLU A 30 9.83 11.98 -6.82
N ILE A 31 9.36 11.58 -5.65
CA ILE A 31 9.04 12.51 -4.56
C ILE A 31 10.02 12.38 -3.39
N GLY A 32 11.17 11.77 -3.63
CA GLY A 32 12.28 11.78 -2.68
C GLY A 32 12.30 10.66 -1.66
N PHE A 33 11.52 9.59 -1.86
CA PHE A 33 11.52 8.44 -0.94
C PHE A 33 12.32 7.28 -1.52
N ASP A 34 13.31 6.83 -0.77
CA ASP A 34 14.02 5.58 -1.05
C ASP A 34 13.34 4.42 -0.29
N ILE A 35 13.94 3.23 -0.33
CA ILE A 35 13.37 2.05 0.32
C ILE A 35 13.21 2.29 1.83
N ASP A 36 14.21 2.87 2.48
CA ASP A 36 14.14 3.17 3.91
C ASP A 36 13.02 4.16 4.23
N GLY A 37 12.86 5.18 3.36
CA GLY A 37 11.78 6.14 3.49
C GLY A 37 10.40 5.52 3.33
N ILE A 38 10.26 4.62 2.36
CA ILE A 38 9.01 3.86 2.16
C ILE A 38 8.68 3.05 3.42
N CYS A 39 9.65 2.33 3.95
CA CYS A 39 9.46 1.52 5.15
C CYS A 39 9.09 2.38 6.37
N GLU A 40 9.70 3.56 6.49
CA GLU A 40 9.35 4.49 7.55
C GLU A 40 7.90 4.94 7.46
N VAL A 41 7.44 5.32 6.26
CA VAL A 41 6.04 5.72 6.05
C VAL A 41 5.09 4.57 6.39
N VAL A 42 5.38 3.36 5.89
CA VAL A 42 4.54 2.19 6.16
C VAL A 42 4.44 1.95 7.68
N SER A 43 5.52 2.14 8.41
CA SER A 43 5.50 1.96 9.87
C SER A 43 4.55 2.92 10.58
N THR A 44 4.24 4.07 9.98
CA THR A 44 3.34 5.08 10.56
C THR A 44 1.88 4.87 10.18
N MET A 45 1.57 3.97 9.26
CA MET A 45 0.21 3.77 8.76
C MET A 45 -0.74 3.36 9.87
N LYS A 46 -1.97 3.89 9.82
CA LYS A 46 -3.02 3.63 10.79
C LYS A 46 -4.30 3.19 10.08
N ARG A 47 -5.06 2.33 10.75
CA ARG A 47 -6.36 1.85 10.24
C ARG A 47 -7.29 3.01 9.88
N SER A 48 -7.24 4.11 10.61
CA SER A 48 -8.09 5.30 10.36
C SER A 48 -7.77 5.98 9.03
N GLN A 49 -6.65 5.68 8.41
CA GLN A 49 -6.24 6.25 7.12
C GLN A 49 -6.75 5.43 5.93
N PHE A 50 -7.44 4.34 6.20
CA PHE A 50 -8.02 3.50 5.14
C PHE A 50 -8.99 4.28 4.28
N TYR A 51 -8.85 4.15 2.96
CA TYR A 51 -9.73 4.77 1.99
C TYR A 51 -10.74 3.78 1.43
N LYS A 52 -10.26 2.77 0.73
CA LYS A 52 -11.13 1.72 0.15
C LYS A 52 -10.32 0.48 -0.20
N SER A 53 -11.03 -0.61 -0.43
CA SER A 53 -10.49 -1.81 -1.05
C SER A 53 -11.11 -1.97 -2.43
N MET A 54 -10.32 -2.34 -3.43
CA MET A 54 -10.78 -2.43 -4.82
C MET A 54 -10.19 -3.67 -5.48
N THR A 55 -10.91 -4.18 -6.48
CA THR A 55 -10.38 -5.28 -7.27
C THR A 55 -9.56 -4.75 -8.44
N SER A 56 -8.58 -5.54 -8.88
CA SER A 56 -7.77 -5.23 -10.05
C SER A 56 -8.62 -5.30 -11.32
N LYS A 57 -8.31 -4.48 -12.32
CA LYS A 57 -8.93 -4.56 -13.65
C LYS A 57 -8.71 -5.91 -14.31
N TYR A 58 -7.59 -6.53 -14.04
CA TYR A 58 -7.17 -7.76 -14.71
C TYR A 58 -7.50 -9.01 -13.92
N ASN A 59 -7.86 -8.87 -12.64
CA ASN A 59 -8.22 -9.99 -11.79
C ASN A 59 -9.23 -9.53 -10.76
N HIS A 60 -10.50 -9.87 -10.99
CA HIS A 60 -11.61 -9.48 -10.13
C HIS A 60 -11.60 -10.18 -8.76
N LYS A 61 -10.69 -11.14 -8.57
CA LYS A 61 -10.54 -11.87 -7.30
C LYS A 61 -9.43 -11.31 -6.43
N LEU A 62 -8.61 -10.42 -6.99
CA LEU A 62 -7.48 -9.82 -6.26
C LEU A 62 -7.90 -8.48 -5.69
N TRP A 63 -8.05 -8.44 -4.37
CA TRP A 63 -8.35 -7.20 -3.66
C TRP A 63 -7.07 -6.42 -3.38
N GLN A 64 -7.19 -5.10 -3.43
CA GLN A 64 -6.09 -4.17 -3.17
C GLN A 64 -6.60 -3.15 -2.15
N ASP A 65 -5.92 -3.03 -1.03
CA ASP A 65 -6.29 -2.05 -0.01
C ASP A 65 -5.55 -0.74 -0.24
N VAL A 66 -6.29 0.36 -0.20
CA VAL A 66 -5.79 1.70 -0.44
C VAL A 66 -5.89 2.53 0.83
N TYR A 67 -4.79 3.18 1.19
CA TYR A 67 -4.70 4.09 2.32
C TYR A 67 -4.25 5.46 1.84
N HIS A 68 -4.78 6.51 2.48
CA HIS A 68 -4.29 7.88 2.32
C HIS A 68 -3.51 8.23 3.58
N VAL A 69 -2.20 8.43 3.45
CA VAL A 69 -1.29 8.54 4.58
C VAL A 69 -0.60 9.89 4.58
N PRO A 70 -0.89 10.76 5.56
CA PRO A 70 -0.16 12.01 5.69
C PRO A 70 1.24 11.74 6.21
N PHE A 71 2.25 12.32 5.59
CA PHE A 71 3.63 12.20 6.03
C PHE A 71 4.38 13.48 5.66
N GLY A 72 4.79 14.25 6.68
CA GLY A 72 5.37 15.56 6.42
C GLY A 72 4.39 16.45 5.67
N GLU A 73 4.82 16.99 4.55
CA GLU A 73 3.99 17.84 3.68
C GLU A 73 3.18 17.06 2.65
N TYR A 74 3.36 15.74 2.60
CA TYR A 74 2.71 14.90 1.60
C TYR A 74 1.43 14.28 2.15
N LEU A 75 0.48 14.08 1.26
CA LEU A 75 -0.60 13.13 1.46
C LEU A 75 -0.36 12.01 0.45
N LEU A 76 -0.02 10.83 0.95
CA LEU A 76 0.44 9.73 0.11
C LEU A 76 -0.67 8.74 -0.18
N TYR A 77 -0.71 8.27 -1.43
CA TYR A 77 -1.58 7.19 -1.88
C TYR A 77 -0.79 5.90 -1.82
N ILE A 78 -1.20 5.00 -0.93
CA ILE A 78 -0.51 3.72 -0.72
C ILE A 78 -1.49 2.60 -0.98
N LYS A 79 -1.09 1.67 -1.85
CA LYS A 79 -1.91 0.52 -2.22
C LYS A 79 -1.10 -0.75 -2.07
N PHE A 80 -1.68 -1.76 -1.41
CA PHE A 80 -1.01 -3.04 -1.24
C PHE A 80 -1.98 -4.20 -1.39
N THR A 81 -1.42 -5.36 -1.63
CA THR A 81 -2.16 -6.62 -1.78
C THR A 81 -1.34 -7.77 -1.22
N THR A 82 -1.95 -8.93 -1.12
CA THR A 82 -1.23 -10.18 -0.94
C THR A 82 -1.84 -11.22 -1.87
N GLU A 83 -1.02 -12.11 -2.38
CA GLU A 83 -1.49 -13.26 -3.13
C GLU A 83 -1.89 -14.36 -2.15
N GLN A 84 -3.04 -14.99 -2.40
CA GLN A 84 -3.64 -15.93 -1.45
C GLN A 84 -2.79 -17.16 -1.14
N GLU A 85 -1.91 -17.54 -2.04
CA GLU A 85 -1.09 -18.75 -1.90
C GLU A 85 0.28 -18.48 -1.28
N VAL A 86 0.68 -17.23 -1.24
CA VAL A 86 1.95 -16.80 -0.66
C VAL A 86 1.60 -15.70 0.31
N SER A 87 1.82 -15.90 1.58
CA SER A 87 1.54 -14.88 2.61
C SER A 87 2.49 -13.68 2.50
N GLU A 88 2.86 -13.30 1.28
CA GLU A 88 3.73 -12.16 1.02
C GLU A 88 2.92 -10.98 0.55
N PHE A 89 3.02 -9.89 1.32
CA PHE A 89 2.43 -8.64 0.92
C PHE A 89 3.28 -7.96 -0.15
N ARG A 90 2.60 -7.25 -1.05
CA ARG A 90 3.24 -6.47 -2.12
C ARG A 90 2.72 -5.04 -2.07
N LEU A 91 3.64 -4.09 -1.99
CA LEU A 91 3.33 -2.68 -2.11
C LEU A 91 3.23 -2.35 -3.60
N LEU A 92 2.02 -2.01 -4.06
CA LEU A 92 1.72 -1.79 -5.47
C LEU A 92 1.84 -0.32 -5.88
N SER A 93 1.53 0.60 -4.99
CA SER A 93 1.57 2.04 -5.28
C SER A 93 2.09 2.79 -4.07
N PHE A 94 2.96 3.77 -4.35
CA PHE A 94 3.45 4.73 -3.36
C PHE A 94 3.70 6.03 -4.10
N LYS A 95 2.79 6.97 -3.96
CA LYS A 95 2.86 8.22 -4.71
C LYS A 95 2.08 9.31 -3.97
N GLU A 96 2.26 10.53 -4.38
CA GLU A 96 1.45 11.64 -3.87
C GLU A 96 0.01 11.47 -4.39
N LYS A 97 -0.92 11.67 -3.48
CA LYS A 97 -2.33 11.57 -3.81
C LYS A 97 -2.80 12.67 -4.75
#